data_54c8e7bccc75ed5de6e675420d94667d
#
_entry.id   54c8e7bccc75ed5de6e675420d94667d
#
_cell.length_a   1.000
_cell.length_b   1.000
_cell.length_c   1.000
_cell.angle_alpha   90.00
_cell.angle_beta   90.00
_cell.angle_gamma   90.00
#
_symmetry.space_group_name_H-M   'P 1'
#
loop_
_entity.id
_entity.type
_entity.pdbx_description
1 polymer ?
#
loop_
_entity_poly.entity_id
_entity_poly.type
_entity_poly.pdbx_seq_one_letter_code
_entity_poly.pdbx_strand_id
1 'polypeptide(L)'
;SFAEAEWLSGWIALTFLKSPEYAISHFQNFYNNVGYPISLARGAFWLGESYSSLNEKDAANKYYAEAAKYPMTYYGQLAFNKINPGGNFELKDESFFDKEFEKEFKKNKLIKHVILLHELDASQYAKDILKHLAQLNIEKGGEVLAAELSTLVERYDFAIQISKKASYEKRFYNKYNYPVIATPKIVNKKEMPKQEIVLAIIRQESEFDRKANSWAGARGMMQLMKYTAKIVAKQAKLPYSISRLTQDPESVSYTHLTLPTSDLV
;
A
#
# COMPACT_ATOMS: atom_id res chain seq x y z
N SER A 1 -10.57 -15.74 -13.76
CA SER A 1 -10.08 -17.02 -13.19
C SER A 1 -11.19 -17.76 -12.45
N PHE A 2 -11.03 -19.06 -12.20
CA PHE A 2 -11.98 -19.87 -11.42
C PHE A 2 -12.26 -19.22 -10.06
N ALA A 3 -11.22 -18.84 -9.32
CA ALA A 3 -11.37 -18.21 -8.01
C ALA A 3 -12.21 -16.92 -8.07
N GLU A 4 -12.01 -16.04 -9.03
CA GLU A 4 -12.82 -14.83 -9.16
C GLU A 4 -14.29 -15.12 -9.50
N ALA A 5 -14.56 -16.16 -10.28
CA ALA A 5 -15.94 -16.60 -10.56
C ALA A 5 -16.62 -17.09 -9.28
N GLU A 6 -15.94 -17.92 -8.49
CA GLU A 6 -16.44 -18.42 -7.21
C GLU A 6 -16.70 -17.26 -6.22
N TRP A 7 -15.76 -16.32 -6.12
CA TRP A 7 -15.99 -15.16 -5.24
C TRP A 7 -17.21 -14.34 -5.67
N LEU A 8 -17.35 -14.07 -6.97
CA LEU A 8 -18.48 -13.29 -7.50
C LEU A 8 -19.81 -14.04 -7.29
N SER A 9 -19.84 -15.35 -7.52
CA SER A 9 -21.02 -16.19 -7.28
C SER A 9 -21.44 -16.16 -5.81
N GLY A 10 -20.48 -16.29 -4.88
CA GLY A 10 -20.74 -16.18 -3.46
C GLY A 10 -21.29 -14.80 -3.07
N TRP A 11 -20.71 -13.73 -3.62
CA TRP A 11 -21.16 -12.37 -3.37
C TRP A 11 -22.59 -12.12 -3.88
N ILE A 12 -22.93 -12.60 -5.08
CA ILE A 12 -24.28 -12.54 -5.64
C ILE A 12 -25.25 -13.34 -4.76
N ALA A 13 -24.88 -14.57 -4.39
CA ALA A 13 -25.71 -15.42 -3.54
C ALA A 13 -26.06 -14.75 -2.20
N LEU A 14 -25.06 -14.19 -1.53
CA LEU A 14 -25.25 -13.53 -0.24
C LEU A 14 -26.02 -12.21 -0.37
N THR A 15 -25.59 -11.35 -1.32
CA THR A 15 -26.04 -9.96 -1.37
C THR A 15 -27.41 -9.82 -2.04
N PHE A 16 -27.63 -10.50 -3.15
CA PHE A 16 -28.84 -10.35 -3.97
C PHE A 16 -29.85 -11.48 -3.75
N LEU A 17 -29.39 -12.73 -3.73
CA LEU A 17 -30.29 -13.89 -3.60
C LEU A 17 -30.64 -14.20 -2.14
N LYS A 18 -29.95 -13.57 -1.17
CA LYS A 18 -30.15 -13.81 0.27
C LYS A 18 -30.05 -15.30 0.66
N SER A 19 -29.15 -16.00 0.01
CA SER A 19 -28.91 -17.45 0.18
C SER A 19 -27.50 -17.68 0.75
N PRO A 20 -27.31 -17.47 2.06
CA PRO A 20 -26.00 -17.57 2.71
C PRO A 20 -25.38 -18.98 2.62
N GLU A 21 -26.18 -20.05 2.58
CA GLU A 21 -25.70 -21.42 2.44
C GLU A 21 -24.97 -21.64 1.09
N TYR A 22 -25.55 -21.13 0.00
CA TYR A 22 -24.88 -21.16 -1.31
C TYR A 22 -23.64 -20.27 -1.34
N ALA A 23 -23.72 -19.10 -0.68
CA ALA A 23 -22.58 -18.20 -0.57
C ALA A 23 -21.38 -18.85 0.13
N ILE A 24 -21.62 -19.59 1.23
CA ILE A 24 -20.59 -20.34 1.95
C ILE A 24 -19.87 -21.30 1.03
N SER A 25 -20.59 -22.09 0.23
CA SER A 25 -20.00 -23.05 -0.70
C SER A 25 -19.05 -22.38 -1.69
N HIS A 26 -19.48 -21.27 -2.29
CA HIS A 26 -18.69 -20.51 -3.25
C HIS A 26 -17.48 -19.82 -2.61
N PHE A 27 -17.66 -19.16 -1.46
CA PHE A 27 -16.56 -18.51 -0.75
C PHE A 27 -15.55 -19.52 -0.21
N GLN A 28 -15.99 -20.72 0.17
CA GLN A 28 -15.08 -21.81 0.56
C GLN A 28 -14.26 -22.31 -0.62
N ASN A 29 -14.87 -22.45 -1.80
CA ASN A 29 -14.17 -22.78 -3.03
C ASN A 29 -13.15 -21.69 -3.38
N PHE A 30 -13.54 -20.43 -3.31
CA PHE A 30 -12.61 -19.32 -3.49
C PHE A 30 -11.44 -19.40 -2.51
N TYR A 31 -11.70 -19.51 -1.21
CA TYR A 31 -10.69 -19.51 -0.16
C TYR A 31 -9.69 -20.65 -0.31
N ASN A 32 -10.16 -21.83 -0.70
CA ASN A 32 -9.32 -23.01 -0.91
C ASN A 32 -8.43 -22.92 -2.17
N ASN A 33 -8.75 -22.04 -3.12
CA ASN A 33 -8.05 -21.90 -4.39
C ASN A 33 -7.21 -20.63 -4.51
N VAL A 34 -6.97 -19.93 -3.40
CA VAL A 34 -6.12 -18.73 -3.34
C VAL A 34 -5.02 -18.88 -2.30
N GLY A 35 -3.89 -18.16 -2.49
CA GLY A 35 -2.74 -18.25 -1.60
C GLY A 35 -2.21 -16.89 -1.12
N TYR A 36 -2.60 -15.78 -1.77
CA TYR A 36 -2.09 -14.45 -1.39
C TYR A 36 -2.88 -13.85 -0.22
N PRO A 37 -2.20 -13.12 0.70
CA PRO A 37 -2.81 -12.50 1.86
C PRO A 37 -4.10 -11.72 1.58
N ILE A 38 -4.12 -10.92 0.50
CA ILE A 38 -5.30 -10.13 0.08
C ILE A 38 -6.49 -11.03 -0.22
N SER A 39 -6.27 -12.11 -0.96
CA SER A 39 -7.33 -13.03 -1.35
C SER A 39 -7.78 -13.92 -0.20
N LEU A 40 -6.84 -14.37 0.64
CA LEU A 40 -7.16 -15.15 1.84
C LEU A 40 -8.01 -14.35 2.84
N ALA A 41 -7.61 -13.09 3.10
CA ALA A 41 -8.40 -12.20 3.95
C ALA A 41 -9.80 -11.95 3.38
N ARG A 42 -9.91 -11.72 2.06
CA ARG A 42 -11.20 -11.53 1.38
C ARG A 42 -12.10 -12.74 1.53
N GLY A 43 -11.59 -13.93 1.24
CA GLY A 43 -12.38 -15.17 1.35
C GLY A 43 -12.84 -15.45 2.76
N ALA A 44 -11.92 -15.35 3.73
CA ALA A 44 -12.26 -15.56 5.14
C ALA A 44 -13.28 -14.52 5.65
N PHE A 45 -13.12 -13.23 5.30
CA PHE A 45 -14.09 -12.20 5.70
C PHE A 45 -15.50 -12.52 5.18
N TRP A 46 -15.65 -12.87 3.90
CA TRP A 46 -16.96 -13.15 3.32
C TRP A 46 -17.56 -14.47 3.80
N LEU A 47 -16.75 -15.46 4.19
CA LEU A 47 -17.22 -16.61 4.96
C LEU A 47 -17.78 -16.18 6.31
N GLY A 48 -17.07 -15.30 7.03
CA GLY A 48 -17.57 -14.72 8.28
C GLY A 48 -18.91 -13.99 8.11
N GLU A 49 -19.08 -13.16 7.06
CA GLU A 49 -20.34 -12.47 6.76
C GLU A 49 -21.47 -13.47 6.45
N SER A 50 -21.17 -14.56 5.73
CA SER A 50 -22.16 -15.58 5.40
C SER A 50 -22.66 -16.33 6.64
N TYR A 51 -21.74 -16.78 7.51
CA TYR A 51 -22.10 -17.42 8.78
C TYR A 51 -22.82 -16.45 9.74
N SER A 52 -22.41 -15.18 9.74
CA SER A 52 -23.12 -14.14 10.50
C SER A 52 -24.57 -13.98 10.04
N SER A 53 -24.81 -14.08 8.74
CA SER A 53 -26.19 -14.02 8.18
C SER A 53 -27.08 -15.20 8.58
N LEU A 54 -26.47 -16.33 8.94
CA LEU A 54 -27.14 -17.51 9.51
C LEU A 54 -27.29 -17.46 11.03
N ASN A 55 -26.81 -16.37 11.69
CA ASN A 55 -26.69 -16.24 13.15
C ASN A 55 -25.73 -17.26 13.79
N GLU A 56 -24.85 -17.89 13.01
CA GLU A 56 -23.81 -18.80 13.48
C GLU A 56 -22.59 -18.02 13.97
N LYS A 57 -22.70 -17.38 15.14
CA LYS A 57 -21.71 -16.44 15.66
C LYS A 57 -20.32 -17.04 15.85
N ASP A 58 -20.23 -18.28 16.32
CA ASP A 58 -18.94 -18.93 16.58
C ASP A 58 -18.18 -19.19 15.26
N ALA A 59 -18.87 -19.68 14.25
CA ALA A 59 -18.30 -19.87 12.92
C ALA A 59 -17.91 -18.54 12.27
N ALA A 60 -18.78 -17.51 12.38
CA ALA A 60 -18.47 -16.17 11.89
C ALA A 60 -17.22 -15.60 12.53
N ASN A 61 -17.12 -15.64 13.86
CA ASN A 61 -15.95 -15.14 14.61
C ASN A 61 -14.67 -15.90 14.26
N LYS A 62 -14.74 -17.21 14.04
CA LYS A 62 -13.59 -18.01 13.58
C LYS A 62 -13.05 -17.47 12.25
N TYR A 63 -13.93 -17.24 11.26
CA TYR A 63 -13.51 -16.76 9.95
C TYR A 63 -13.08 -15.29 9.97
N TYR A 64 -13.69 -14.43 10.78
CA TYR A 64 -13.17 -13.08 11.00
C TYR A 64 -11.78 -13.10 11.64
N ALA A 65 -11.53 -13.99 12.61
CA ALA A 65 -10.20 -14.15 13.19
C ALA A 65 -9.17 -14.62 12.15
N GLU A 66 -9.55 -15.52 11.23
CA GLU A 66 -8.69 -15.91 10.11
C GLU A 66 -8.38 -14.72 9.18
N ALA A 67 -9.37 -13.91 8.82
CA ALA A 67 -9.15 -12.72 8.00
C ALA A 67 -8.26 -11.69 8.72
N ALA A 68 -8.45 -11.48 10.01
CA ALA A 68 -7.70 -10.52 10.83
C ALA A 68 -6.21 -10.86 10.98
N LYS A 69 -5.78 -12.10 10.64
CA LYS A 69 -4.36 -12.47 10.56
C LYS A 69 -3.60 -11.70 9.46
N TYR A 70 -4.34 -11.01 8.58
CA TYR A 70 -3.78 -10.23 7.47
C TYR A 70 -4.03 -8.73 7.65
N PRO A 71 -3.45 -8.09 8.67
CA PRO A 71 -3.79 -6.73 9.10
C PRO A 71 -3.48 -5.64 8.06
N MET A 72 -2.66 -5.94 7.05
CA MET A 72 -2.33 -5.01 5.97
C MET A 72 -3.36 -5.01 4.83
N THR A 73 -4.38 -5.85 4.90
CA THR A 73 -5.41 -5.95 3.89
C THR A 73 -6.71 -5.27 4.35
N TYR A 74 -7.46 -4.74 3.40
CA TYR A 74 -8.76 -4.12 3.66
C TYR A 74 -9.70 -5.04 4.46
N TYR A 75 -9.85 -6.29 4.00
CA TYR A 75 -10.73 -7.26 4.67
C TYR A 75 -10.18 -7.74 6.02
N GLY A 76 -8.86 -7.77 6.18
CA GLY A 76 -8.25 -8.06 7.49
C GLY A 76 -8.58 -6.99 8.53
N GLN A 77 -8.54 -5.72 8.14
CA GLN A 77 -8.91 -4.60 9.01
C GLN A 77 -10.41 -4.58 9.32
N LEU A 78 -11.27 -4.84 8.32
CA LEU A 78 -12.71 -4.97 8.56
C LEU A 78 -13.01 -6.11 9.54
N ALA A 79 -12.38 -7.25 9.35
CA ALA A 79 -12.54 -8.41 10.24
C ALA A 79 -12.07 -8.12 11.66
N PHE A 80 -10.92 -7.45 11.81
CA PHE A 80 -10.44 -7.01 13.11
C PHE A 80 -11.48 -6.15 13.85
N ASN A 81 -12.08 -5.19 13.14
CA ASN A 81 -13.13 -4.33 13.72
C ASN A 81 -14.40 -5.09 14.08
N LYS A 82 -14.73 -6.19 13.35
CA LYS A 82 -15.88 -7.05 13.69
C LYS A 82 -15.70 -7.79 15.02
N ILE A 83 -14.49 -8.31 15.26
CA ILE A 83 -14.18 -9.09 16.49
C ILE A 83 -13.70 -8.21 17.64
N ASN A 84 -13.24 -6.98 17.37
CA ASN A 84 -12.76 -6.01 18.36
C ASN A 84 -13.40 -4.63 18.12
N PRO A 85 -14.70 -4.46 18.35
CA PRO A 85 -15.35 -3.17 18.14
C PRO A 85 -14.72 -2.07 19.00
N GLY A 86 -14.22 -1.01 18.37
CA GLY A 86 -13.51 0.07 19.08
C GLY A 86 -12.10 -0.26 19.51
N GLY A 87 -11.57 -1.42 19.15
CA GLY A 87 -10.19 -1.80 19.40
C GLY A 87 -9.21 -0.95 18.61
N ASN A 88 -8.05 -0.67 19.22
CA ASN A 88 -6.97 0.02 18.51
C ASN A 88 -6.29 -0.95 17.54
N PHE A 89 -6.29 -0.58 16.25
CA PHE A 89 -5.62 -1.36 15.22
C PHE A 89 -4.16 -0.91 15.10
N GLU A 90 -3.24 -1.82 15.32
CA GLU A 90 -1.81 -1.53 15.26
C GLU A 90 -1.10 -2.46 14.26
N LEU A 91 -0.40 -1.85 13.31
CA LEU A 91 0.47 -2.57 12.37
C LEU A 91 1.82 -2.82 13.04
N LYS A 92 2.08 -4.03 13.48
CA LYS A 92 3.39 -4.43 13.99
C LYS A 92 4.41 -4.44 12.86
N ASP A 93 5.57 -3.84 13.11
CA ASP A 93 6.71 -3.91 12.21
C ASP A 93 7.61 -5.09 12.61
N GLU A 94 7.93 -5.94 11.67
CA GLU A 94 8.79 -7.11 11.85
C GLU A 94 10.19 -6.89 11.25
N SER A 95 10.56 -5.63 11.02
CA SER A 95 11.87 -5.28 10.45
C SER A 95 12.97 -5.67 11.41
N PHE A 96 13.82 -6.58 10.95
CA PHE A 96 14.97 -7.08 11.69
C PHE A 96 16.16 -7.22 10.74
N PHE A 97 17.36 -6.97 11.26
CA PHE A 97 18.62 -7.33 10.61
C PHE A 97 19.68 -7.70 11.63
N ASP A 98 20.56 -8.58 11.21
CA ASP A 98 21.74 -8.98 11.99
C ASP A 98 22.81 -7.87 11.92
N LYS A 99 23.38 -7.48 13.08
CA LYS A 99 24.34 -6.37 13.18
C LYS A 99 25.67 -6.65 12.50
N GLU A 100 26.14 -7.90 12.48
CA GLU A 100 27.38 -8.24 11.78
C GLU A 100 27.15 -8.24 10.28
N PHE A 101 26.00 -8.75 9.84
CA PHE A 101 25.61 -8.66 8.44
C PHE A 101 25.40 -7.21 7.98
N GLU A 102 24.84 -6.34 8.81
CA GLU A 102 24.74 -4.89 8.50
C GLU A 102 26.11 -4.29 8.19
N LYS A 103 27.16 -4.62 8.99
CA LYS A 103 28.51 -4.13 8.75
C LYS A 103 29.09 -4.66 7.43
N GLU A 104 28.83 -5.91 7.11
CA GLU A 104 29.20 -6.53 5.83
C GLU A 104 28.45 -5.87 4.68
N PHE A 105 27.15 -5.73 4.80
CA PHE A 105 26.27 -5.09 3.82
C PHE A 105 26.76 -3.68 3.49
N LYS A 106 27.07 -2.84 4.49
CA LYS A 106 27.57 -1.47 4.30
C LYS A 106 28.92 -1.39 3.57
N LYS A 107 29.72 -2.47 3.56
CA LYS A 107 30.97 -2.55 2.78
C LYS A 107 30.75 -2.91 1.31
N ASN A 108 29.53 -3.30 0.92
CA ASN A 108 29.24 -3.69 -0.45
C ASN A 108 29.41 -2.48 -1.39
N LYS A 109 30.22 -2.66 -2.43
CA LYS A 109 30.52 -1.58 -3.40
C LYS A 109 29.28 -1.06 -4.11
N LEU A 110 28.26 -1.89 -4.29
CA LEU A 110 26.99 -1.50 -4.93
C LEU A 110 26.26 -0.38 -4.17
N ILE A 111 26.41 -0.31 -2.85
CA ILE A 111 25.81 0.76 -2.05
C ILE A 111 26.37 2.14 -2.46
N LYS A 112 27.69 2.22 -2.67
CA LYS A 112 28.32 3.45 -3.16
C LYS A 112 27.75 3.89 -4.51
N HIS A 113 27.46 2.94 -5.41
CA HIS A 113 26.82 3.24 -6.69
C HIS A 113 25.39 3.75 -6.53
N VAL A 114 24.61 3.18 -5.60
CA VAL A 114 23.26 3.67 -5.30
C VAL A 114 23.30 5.10 -4.80
N ILE A 115 24.20 5.41 -3.86
CA ILE A 115 24.37 6.76 -3.31
C ILE A 115 24.82 7.74 -4.41
N LEU A 116 25.81 7.37 -5.22
CA LEU A 116 26.26 8.20 -6.34
C LEU A 116 25.16 8.48 -7.36
N LEU A 117 24.35 7.47 -7.70
CA LEU A 117 23.19 7.66 -8.57
C LEU A 117 22.16 8.63 -7.96
N HIS A 118 22.00 8.63 -6.64
CA HIS A 118 21.14 9.59 -5.95
C HIS A 118 21.71 11.02 -6.04
N GLU A 119 22.99 11.21 -5.75
CA GLU A 119 23.65 12.51 -5.84
C GLU A 119 23.61 13.11 -7.25
N LEU A 120 23.59 12.26 -8.28
CA LEU A 120 23.48 12.66 -9.68
C LEU A 120 22.03 12.82 -10.20
N ASP A 121 21.02 12.80 -9.32
CA ASP A 121 19.56 12.76 -9.68
C ASP A 121 19.20 11.63 -10.66
N ALA A 122 19.93 10.53 -10.59
CA ALA A 122 19.81 9.35 -11.44
C ALA A 122 19.28 8.10 -10.72
N SER A 123 18.63 8.27 -9.56
CA SER A 123 18.16 7.18 -8.68
C SER A 123 17.25 6.16 -9.37
N GLN A 124 16.62 6.52 -10.50
CA GLN A 124 15.80 5.57 -11.29
C GLN A 124 16.60 4.37 -11.80
N TYR A 125 17.91 4.50 -11.96
CA TYR A 125 18.80 3.42 -12.40
C TYR A 125 19.27 2.51 -11.25
N ALA A 126 18.99 2.87 -9.99
CA ALA A 126 19.37 2.06 -8.84
C ALA A 126 18.43 0.84 -8.62
N LYS A 127 17.33 0.75 -9.34
CA LYS A 127 16.27 -0.26 -9.12
C LYS A 127 16.80 -1.70 -9.08
N ASP A 128 17.58 -2.09 -10.07
CA ASP A 128 18.06 -3.48 -10.16
C ASP A 128 19.16 -3.76 -9.15
N ILE A 129 19.96 -2.75 -8.81
CA ILE A 129 20.94 -2.84 -7.72
C ILE A 129 20.22 -3.07 -6.39
N LEU A 130 19.21 -2.29 -6.08
CA LEU A 130 18.42 -2.42 -4.83
C LEU A 130 17.69 -3.75 -4.75
N LYS A 131 17.13 -4.23 -5.87
CA LYS A 131 16.53 -5.56 -5.95
C LYS A 131 17.53 -6.69 -5.68
N HIS A 132 18.74 -6.57 -6.23
CA HIS A 132 19.81 -7.52 -5.98
C HIS A 132 20.22 -7.51 -4.51
N LEU A 133 20.46 -6.32 -3.94
CA LEU A 133 20.83 -6.16 -2.53
C LEU A 133 19.77 -6.75 -1.59
N ALA A 134 18.49 -6.60 -1.91
CA ALA A 134 17.39 -7.15 -1.14
C ALA A 134 17.37 -8.69 -1.10
N GLN A 135 17.97 -9.35 -2.08
CA GLN A 135 18.05 -10.82 -2.15
C GLN A 135 19.23 -11.39 -1.37
N LEU A 136 20.16 -10.54 -0.92
CA LEU A 136 21.33 -10.98 -0.15
C LEU A 136 20.93 -11.34 1.28
N ASN A 137 21.15 -12.58 1.69
CA ASN A 137 20.95 -13.05 3.06
C ASN A 137 19.61 -12.56 3.68
N ILE A 138 18.49 -12.92 3.06
CA ILE A 138 17.13 -12.52 3.49
C ILE A 138 16.92 -12.81 4.98
N GLU A 139 17.36 -13.99 5.43
CA GLU A 139 17.25 -14.41 6.85
C GLU A 139 18.03 -13.51 7.83
N LYS A 140 19.06 -12.82 7.34
CA LYS A 140 19.85 -11.85 8.12
C LYS A 140 19.38 -10.41 7.93
N GLY A 141 18.30 -10.18 7.18
CA GLY A 141 17.68 -8.87 7.01
C GLY A 141 18.11 -8.11 5.76
N GLY A 142 18.58 -8.77 4.71
CA GLY A 142 18.97 -8.13 3.45
C GLY A 142 17.86 -7.29 2.81
N GLU A 143 16.61 -7.77 2.86
CA GLU A 143 15.45 -7.00 2.42
C GLU A 143 15.26 -5.71 3.23
N VAL A 144 15.42 -5.79 4.55
CA VAL A 144 15.26 -4.64 5.45
C VAL A 144 16.34 -3.59 5.17
N LEU A 145 17.60 -4.01 5.07
CA LEU A 145 18.74 -3.11 4.77
C LEU A 145 18.63 -2.47 3.38
N ALA A 146 18.13 -3.22 2.38
CA ALA A 146 17.89 -2.67 1.05
C ALA A 146 16.70 -1.69 1.03
N ALA A 147 15.65 -1.95 1.79
CA ALA A 147 14.53 -1.03 1.95
C ALA A 147 14.94 0.25 2.70
N GLU A 148 15.80 0.12 3.73
CA GLU A 148 16.37 1.27 4.42
C GLU A 148 17.25 2.12 3.49
N LEU A 149 18.14 1.51 2.70
CA LEU A 149 18.93 2.19 1.69
C LEU A 149 18.05 2.90 0.65
N SER A 150 16.95 2.24 0.21
CA SER A 150 15.99 2.84 -0.71
C SER A 150 15.35 4.09 -0.12
N THR A 151 14.99 4.05 1.17
CA THR A 151 14.44 5.21 1.89
C THR A 151 15.47 6.33 2.03
N LEU A 152 16.74 5.99 2.32
CA LEU A 152 17.84 6.96 2.43
C LEU A 152 18.05 7.75 1.13
N VAL A 153 17.93 7.09 -0.01
CA VAL A 153 18.04 7.73 -1.33
C VAL A 153 16.70 8.22 -1.88
N GLU A 154 15.72 8.45 -1.00
CA GLU A 154 14.38 8.96 -1.29
C GLU A 154 13.60 8.18 -2.35
N ARG A 155 13.93 6.91 -2.56
CA ARG A 155 13.21 5.98 -3.43
C ARG A 155 12.26 5.12 -2.59
N TYR A 156 11.28 5.77 -2.00
CA TYR A 156 10.22 5.12 -1.22
C TYR A 156 9.47 4.06 -2.01
N ASP A 157 9.30 4.26 -3.31
CA ASP A 157 8.71 3.30 -4.23
C ASP A 157 9.47 1.96 -4.24
N PHE A 158 10.79 1.97 -4.20
CA PHE A 158 11.59 0.74 -4.13
C PHE A 158 11.50 0.09 -2.75
N ALA A 159 11.52 0.88 -1.68
CA ALA A 159 11.30 0.37 -0.32
C ALA A 159 9.94 -0.33 -0.19
N ILE A 160 8.88 0.28 -0.76
CA ILE A 160 7.53 -0.30 -0.80
C ILE A 160 7.52 -1.59 -1.64
N GLN A 161 8.14 -1.61 -2.81
CA GLN A 161 8.18 -2.80 -3.67
C GLN A 161 8.88 -3.99 -2.99
N ILE A 162 10.01 -3.74 -2.28
CA ILE A 162 10.71 -4.76 -1.50
C ILE A 162 9.79 -5.29 -0.39
N SER A 163 9.22 -4.39 0.42
CA SER A 163 8.37 -4.76 1.55
C SER A 163 7.07 -5.45 1.12
N LYS A 164 6.50 -5.02 -0.01
CA LYS A 164 5.30 -5.63 -0.59
C LYS A 164 5.59 -7.05 -1.09
N LYS A 165 6.75 -7.27 -1.73
CA LYS A 165 7.19 -8.61 -2.12
C LYS A 165 7.38 -9.50 -0.90
N ALA A 166 8.04 -9.03 0.15
CA ALA A 166 8.23 -9.76 1.40
C ALA A 166 6.89 -10.13 2.06
N SER A 167 5.88 -9.27 1.97
CA SER A 167 4.56 -9.53 2.55
C SER A 167 3.83 -10.70 1.89
N TYR A 168 4.08 -10.99 0.62
CA TYR A 168 3.55 -12.20 -0.04
C TYR A 168 4.14 -13.49 0.54
N GLU A 169 5.33 -13.38 1.14
CA GLU A 169 6.02 -14.46 1.84
C GLU A 169 5.84 -14.36 3.37
N LYS A 170 4.84 -13.59 3.83
CA LYS A 170 4.46 -13.40 5.24
C LYS A 170 5.54 -12.75 6.11
N ARG A 171 6.41 -11.91 5.53
CA ARG A 171 7.34 -11.04 6.27
C ARG A 171 6.84 -9.59 6.14
N PHE A 172 6.61 -8.92 7.27
CA PHE A 172 5.88 -7.64 7.32
C PHE A 172 6.79 -6.48 7.77
N TYR A 173 7.33 -5.75 6.82
CA TYR A 173 8.18 -4.57 7.04
C TYR A 173 7.36 -3.30 6.90
N ASN A 174 6.46 -3.06 7.86
CA ASN A 174 5.44 -2.02 7.77
C ASN A 174 6.03 -0.61 7.77
N LYS A 175 7.16 -0.38 8.46
CA LYS A 175 7.92 0.86 8.42
C LYS A 175 8.28 1.30 6.99
N TYR A 176 8.65 0.36 6.13
CA TYR A 176 9.04 0.62 4.75
C TYR A 176 7.88 0.49 3.77
N ASN A 177 6.87 -0.31 4.11
CA ASN A 177 5.68 -0.48 3.28
C ASN A 177 4.73 0.73 3.36
N TYR A 178 4.78 1.48 4.47
CA TYR A 178 3.96 2.66 4.73
C TYR A 178 4.82 3.84 5.17
N PRO A 179 5.64 4.42 4.26
CA PRO A 179 6.52 5.53 4.61
C PRO A 179 5.73 6.75 5.04
N VAL A 180 6.18 7.41 6.09
CA VAL A 180 5.62 8.66 6.59
C VAL A 180 6.55 9.80 6.19
N ILE A 181 6.12 10.62 5.23
CA ILE A 181 6.82 11.84 4.81
C ILE A 181 6.05 13.07 5.28
N ALA A 182 6.75 14.18 5.44
CA ALA A 182 6.11 15.44 5.81
C ALA A 182 5.12 15.89 4.73
N THR A 183 3.92 16.30 5.14
CA THR A 183 2.92 16.92 4.29
C THR A 183 2.56 18.30 4.85
N PRO A 184 2.24 19.29 4.02
CA PRO A 184 1.84 20.60 4.50
C PRO A 184 0.52 20.52 5.26
N LYS A 185 0.42 21.24 6.38
CA LYS A 185 -0.79 21.28 7.22
C LYS A 185 -1.80 22.35 6.79
N ILE A 186 -1.31 23.44 6.24
CA ILE A 186 -2.12 24.60 5.82
C ILE A 186 -1.63 25.09 4.46
N VAL A 187 -2.55 25.26 3.51
CA VAL A 187 -2.28 25.85 2.21
C VAL A 187 -3.31 26.93 1.91
N ASN A 188 -2.83 28.12 1.58
CA ASN A 188 -3.70 29.26 1.26
C ASN A 188 -4.82 29.50 2.30
N LYS A 189 -4.49 29.41 3.59
CA LYS A 189 -5.42 29.56 4.74
C LYS A 189 -6.52 28.47 4.81
N LYS A 190 -6.41 27.39 4.05
CA LYS A 190 -7.30 26.23 4.16
C LYS A 190 -6.61 25.11 4.92
N GLU A 191 -7.34 24.49 5.82
CA GLU A 191 -6.92 23.25 6.44
C GLU A 191 -6.82 22.14 5.39
N MET A 192 -5.78 21.34 5.55
CA MET A 192 -5.50 20.22 4.69
C MET A 192 -6.19 18.96 5.21
N PRO A 193 -6.53 18.00 4.36
CA PRO A 193 -6.93 16.67 4.82
C PRO A 193 -5.88 16.08 5.76
N LYS A 194 -6.31 15.16 6.61
CA LYS A 194 -5.39 14.45 7.52
C LYS A 194 -4.25 13.84 6.72
N GLN A 195 -3.04 13.93 7.26
CA GLN A 195 -1.82 13.45 6.62
C GLN A 195 -1.95 11.98 6.18
N GLU A 196 -2.60 11.16 6.98
CA GLU A 196 -2.80 9.74 6.71
C GLU A 196 -3.59 9.50 5.40
N ILE A 197 -4.59 10.34 5.14
CA ILE A 197 -5.39 10.26 3.88
C ILE A 197 -4.52 10.63 2.69
N VAL A 198 -3.75 11.71 2.80
CA VAL A 198 -2.84 12.17 1.73
C VAL A 198 -1.82 11.09 1.39
N LEU A 199 -1.16 10.53 2.41
CA LEU A 199 -0.15 9.49 2.22
C LEU A 199 -0.75 8.19 1.66
N ALA A 200 -1.98 7.83 2.07
CA ALA A 200 -2.69 6.67 1.52
C ALA A 200 -2.98 6.82 0.02
N ILE A 201 -3.40 8.03 -0.41
CA ILE A 201 -3.63 8.32 -1.84
C ILE A 201 -2.31 8.26 -2.60
N ILE A 202 -1.24 8.93 -2.14
CA ILE A 202 0.09 8.88 -2.78
C ILE A 202 0.57 7.44 -2.93
N ARG A 203 0.38 6.63 -1.90
CA ARG A 203 0.76 5.22 -1.95
C ARG A 203 -0.03 4.43 -2.97
N GLN A 204 -1.33 4.68 -3.09
CA GLN A 204 -2.20 4.00 -4.04
C GLN A 204 -1.91 4.41 -5.48
N GLU A 205 -1.63 5.70 -5.73
CA GLU A 205 -1.45 6.25 -7.07
C GLU A 205 -0.08 5.92 -7.68
N SER A 206 0.99 5.97 -6.91
CA SER A 206 2.35 5.86 -7.45
C SER A 206 3.33 5.07 -6.58
N GLU A 207 2.92 4.57 -5.42
CA GLU A 207 3.85 4.03 -4.40
C GLU A 207 4.97 5.04 -4.06
N PHE A 208 4.67 6.35 -4.04
CA PHE A 208 5.61 7.46 -3.81
C PHE A 208 6.66 7.69 -4.91
N ASP A 209 6.47 7.17 -6.12
CA ASP A 209 7.35 7.50 -7.23
C ASP A 209 7.09 8.93 -7.72
N ARG A 210 8.03 9.84 -7.45
CA ARG A 210 7.97 11.24 -7.89
C ARG A 210 7.94 11.40 -9.41
N LYS A 211 8.59 10.47 -10.14
CA LYS A 211 8.73 10.51 -11.60
C LYS A 211 7.68 9.64 -12.30
N ALA A 212 6.69 9.11 -11.56
CA ALA A 212 5.65 8.27 -12.13
C ALA A 212 4.93 8.96 -13.28
N ASN A 213 4.73 8.22 -14.36
CA ASN A 213 4.06 8.66 -15.57
C ASN A 213 3.22 7.52 -16.14
N SER A 214 1.91 7.65 -16.09
CA SER A 214 1.02 6.63 -16.61
C SER A 214 0.93 6.71 -18.15
N TRP A 215 0.53 5.63 -18.77
CA TRP A 215 0.25 5.59 -20.21
C TRP A 215 -0.85 6.58 -20.64
N ALA A 216 -1.79 6.91 -19.74
CA ALA A 216 -2.85 7.89 -19.96
C ALA A 216 -2.39 9.35 -19.74
N GLY A 217 -1.12 9.56 -19.32
CA GLY A 217 -0.53 10.88 -19.12
C GLY A 217 -0.71 11.47 -17.71
N ALA A 218 -1.17 10.69 -16.74
CA ALA A 218 -1.13 11.10 -15.33
C ALA A 218 0.31 11.16 -14.82
N ARG A 219 0.66 12.13 -13.96
CA ARG A 219 2.04 12.41 -13.56
C ARG A 219 2.24 12.61 -12.08
N GLY A 220 3.43 12.22 -11.63
CA GLY A 220 3.95 12.47 -10.29
C GLY A 220 3.33 11.58 -9.23
N MET A 221 3.66 11.85 -7.97
CA MET A 221 3.27 11.02 -6.82
C MET A 221 1.76 10.80 -6.71
N MET A 222 0.96 11.78 -7.12
CA MET A 222 -0.50 11.74 -7.00
C MET A 222 -1.21 11.47 -8.34
N GLN A 223 -0.48 11.11 -9.38
CA GLN A 223 -0.99 10.73 -10.71
C GLN A 223 -2.04 11.71 -11.27
N LEU A 224 -1.71 13.01 -11.23
CA LEU A 224 -2.64 14.03 -11.71
C LEU A 224 -2.67 14.11 -13.25
N MET A 225 -3.88 14.10 -13.78
CA MET A 225 -4.12 14.42 -15.20
C MET A 225 -3.86 15.90 -15.45
N LYS A 226 -3.35 16.23 -16.63
CA LYS A 226 -3.02 17.62 -17.03
C LYS A 226 -4.16 18.61 -16.81
N TYR A 227 -5.39 18.21 -17.11
CA TYR A 227 -6.57 19.06 -16.96
C TYR A 227 -6.85 19.33 -15.47
N THR A 228 -6.89 18.30 -14.64
CA THR A 228 -7.08 18.38 -13.20
C THR A 228 -5.99 19.24 -12.56
N ALA A 229 -4.72 19.01 -12.91
CA ALA A 229 -3.60 19.78 -12.39
C ALA A 229 -3.72 21.29 -12.68
N LYS A 230 -4.22 21.67 -13.87
CA LYS A 230 -4.48 23.09 -14.21
C LYS A 230 -5.56 23.73 -13.34
N ILE A 231 -6.69 23.01 -13.14
CA ILE A 231 -7.79 23.50 -12.31
C ILE A 231 -7.29 23.72 -10.87
N VAL A 232 -6.62 22.73 -10.33
CA VAL A 232 -6.14 22.76 -8.96
C VAL A 232 -5.08 23.83 -8.75
N ALA A 233 -4.12 23.96 -9.67
CA ALA A 233 -3.12 25.04 -9.62
C ALA A 233 -3.78 26.42 -9.60
N LYS A 234 -4.82 26.64 -10.45
CA LYS A 234 -5.60 27.89 -10.46
C LYS A 234 -6.31 28.14 -9.13
N GLN A 235 -6.95 27.11 -8.55
CA GLN A 235 -7.62 27.22 -7.24
C GLN A 235 -6.64 27.50 -6.11
N ALA A 236 -5.47 26.86 -6.17
CA ALA A 236 -4.39 27.05 -5.19
C ALA A 236 -3.60 28.35 -5.40
N LYS A 237 -3.87 29.12 -6.46
CA LYS A 237 -3.11 30.31 -6.88
C LYS A 237 -1.62 30.01 -7.09
N LEU A 238 -1.30 28.84 -7.61
CA LEU A 238 0.06 28.40 -7.89
C LEU A 238 0.34 28.46 -9.41
N PRO A 239 1.58 28.73 -9.81
CA PRO A 239 1.97 28.66 -11.21
C PRO A 239 1.88 27.20 -11.71
N TYR A 240 1.14 26.98 -12.79
CA TYR A 240 1.04 25.68 -13.41
C TYR A 240 2.23 25.40 -14.33
N SER A 241 2.88 24.26 -14.12
CA SER A 241 3.80 23.66 -15.07
C SER A 241 3.71 22.14 -14.97
N ILE A 242 3.70 21.44 -16.10
CA ILE A 242 3.62 19.99 -16.11
C ILE A 242 4.88 19.34 -15.51
N SER A 243 6.05 19.99 -15.63
CA SER A 243 7.31 19.54 -15.05
C SER A 243 7.29 19.59 -13.53
N ARG A 244 6.61 20.56 -12.93
CA ARG A 244 6.50 20.67 -11.46
C ARG A 244 5.79 19.48 -10.82
N LEU A 245 4.91 18.80 -11.56
CA LEU A 245 4.22 17.59 -11.05
C LEU A 245 5.17 16.42 -10.76
N THR A 246 6.36 16.44 -11.35
CA THR A 246 7.37 15.38 -11.18
C THR A 246 8.67 15.87 -10.51
N GLN A 247 8.88 17.18 -10.44
CA GLN A 247 10.14 17.77 -9.94
C GLN A 247 9.97 18.40 -8.54
N ASP A 248 8.78 18.91 -8.23
CA ASP A 248 8.52 19.66 -7.01
C ASP A 248 7.58 18.88 -6.09
N PRO A 249 8.09 18.25 -5.00
CA PRO A 249 7.26 17.49 -4.06
C PRO A 249 6.21 18.35 -3.36
N GLU A 250 6.49 19.64 -3.11
CA GLU A 250 5.54 20.54 -2.49
C GLU A 250 4.38 20.86 -3.42
N SER A 251 4.65 21.12 -4.71
CA SER A 251 3.58 21.41 -5.67
C SER A 251 2.64 20.23 -5.87
N VAL A 252 3.14 18.99 -5.72
CA VAL A 252 2.34 17.77 -5.80
C VAL A 252 1.39 17.65 -4.62
N SER A 253 1.86 17.90 -3.42
CA SER A 253 1.01 17.88 -2.21
C SER A 253 -0.07 18.96 -2.26
N TYR A 254 0.21 20.15 -2.82
CA TYR A 254 -0.74 21.25 -2.93
C TYR A 254 -1.87 20.98 -3.92
N THR A 255 -1.62 20.25 -4.98
CA THR A 255 -2.58 20.10 -6.07
C THR A 255 -3.76 19.18 -5.75
N HIS A 256 -3.57 18.15 -4.92
CA HIS A 256 -4.66 17.23 -4.56
C HIS A 256 -5.58 17.74 -3.44
N LEU A 257 -5.11 18.72 -2.71
CA LEU A 257 -5.72 19.14 -1.45
C LEU A 257 -6.78 20.21 -1.63
N THR A 258 -6.98 20.66 -2.86
CA THR A 258 -8.02 21.62 -3.22
C THR A 258 -9.20 21.00 -3.97
N LEU A 259 -9.16 19.68 -4.26
CA LEU A 259 -10.33 18.97 -4.78
C LEU A 259 -11.39 18.88 -3.66
N PRO A 260 -12.65 19.28 -3.93
CA PRO A 260 -13.75 19.04 -3.01
C PRO A 260 -13.85 17.52 -2.76
N THR A 261 -13.93 17.12 -1.51
CA THR A 261 -14.15 15.71 -1.12
C THR A 261 -15.48 15.14 -1.63
N SER A 262 -16.38 15.99 -2.14
CA SER A 262 -17.64 15.62 -2.77
C SER A 262 -17.49 14.89 -4.13
N ASP A 263 -16.33 14.99 -4.78
CA ASP A 263 -16.10 14.37 -6.10
C ASP A 263 -15.33 13.03 -6.01
N LEU A 264 -15.12 12.53 -4.78
CA LEU A 264 -14.41 11.27 -4.48
C LEU A 264 -15.33 10.15 -3.96
N VAL A 265 -16.66 10.31 -4.05
CA VAL A 265 -17.65 9.30 -3.65
C VAL A 265 -18.36 8.76 -4.89
#